data_215b9cfe70901915999027c91e538e61
#
_entry.id   215b9cfe70901915999027c91e538e61
#
_cell.length_a   1.000
_cell.length_b   1.000
_cell.length_c   1.000
_cell.angle_alpha   90.00
_cell.angle_beta   90.00
_cell.angle_gamma   90.00
#
_symmetry.space_group_name_H-M   'P 1'
#
loop_
_entity.id
_entity.type
_entity.pdbx_description
1 polymer ?
#
loop_
_entity_poly.entity_id
_entity_poly.type
_entity_poly.pdbx_seq_one_letter_code
_entity_poly.pdbx_strand_id
1 'polypeptide(L)'
;GLLLIAALLISVPNCTNADGTTKIEINGKQVAYTKEAGTPFVDDAGRTQVPFRQTMETYGCTVSWNETEQMAIAQKDGITVEVPIGQPYIYRNGTKVENDTAALIQDGRTYLPIRVVLESFGAKVQWNGNTNTVVVTSGGQTAENGDIQVHFLDVGQGDAALINDGEFEILIDAGVSSEGGKVVQYLSDYVDGDLDVVVASHEDADHIGGLPAVFDAYTVEEVVDNGRTSTTKTYNTYHNKVQAEGSDYAVDTTAHNITLPSGATLEFLSITAVYDNANDNSVVTMLT
;
A
#
# COMPACT_ATOMS: atom_id res chain seq x y z
N GLY A 1 -4.91 57.84 13.43
CA GLY A 1 -3.81 57.00 13.00
C GLY A 1 -4.34 55.73 12.32
N LEU A 2 -4.24 55.70 10.99
CA LEU A 2 -4.69 54.57 10.16
C LEU A 2 -3.53 53.56 10.10
N LEU A 3 -3.71 52.36 10.60
CA LEU A 3 -2.71 51.30 10.52
C LEU A 3 -2.90 50.57 9.22
N LEU A 4 -1.96 50.74 8.28
CA LEU A 4 -1.89 49.97 7.01
C LEU A 4 -1.28 48.61 7.30
N ILE A 5 -2.07 47.55 7.19
CA ILE A 5 -1.56 46.16 7.19
C ILE A 5 -1.14 45.84 5.77
N ALA A 6 0.16 45.79 5.52
CA ALA A 6 0.70 45.31 4.27
C ALA A 6 0.64 43.76 4.24
N ALA A 7 -0.24 43.20 3.41
CA ALA A 7 -0.26 41.78 3.14
C ALA A 7 0.94 41.44 2.26
N LEU A 8 1.88 40.69 2.82
CA LEU A 8 3.02 40.12 2.10
C LEU A 8 2.53 38.94 1.27
N LEU A 9 2.33 39.15 -0.02
CA LEU A 9 2.08 38.06 -0.98
C LEU A 9 3.38 37.29 -1.18
N ILE A 10 3.49 36.15 -0.50
CA ILE A 10 4.53 35.17 -0.82
C ILE A 10 4.14 34.51 -2.14
N SER A 11 4.81 34.88 -3.22
CA SER A 11 4.69 34.18 -4.48
C SER A 11 5.39 32.83 -4.34
N VAL A 12 4.61 31.75 -4.28
CA VAL A 12 5.13 30.38 -4.42
C VAL A 12 5.64 30.24 -5.84
N PRO A 13 6.90 29.82 -6.08
CA PRO A 13 7.38 29.63 -7.43
C PRO A 13 6.56 28.50 -8.08
N ASN A 14 5.89 28.83 -9.19
CA ASN A 14 5.23 27.86 -10.06
C ASN A 14 6.35 27.02 -10.73
N CYS A 15 6.68 25.87 -10.18
CA CYS A 15 7.50 24.88 -10.87
C CYS A 15 6.65 24.21 -11.95
N THR A 16 6.47 24.87 -13.07
CA THR A 16 5.99 24.23 -14.30
C THR A 16 7.14 23.41 -14.86
N ASN A 17 7.02 22.08 -14.81
CA ASN A 17 7.89 21.22 -15.59
C ASN A 17 7.72 21.56 -17.08
N ALA A 18 8.83 21.61 -17.81
CA ALA A 18 8.94 22.25 -19.13
C ALA A 18 8.19 21.56 -20.29
N ASP A 19 7.45 20.45 -20.06
CA ASP A 19 6.71 19.74 -21.10
C ASP A 19 5.21 19.54 -20.83
N GLY A 20 4.71 19.87 -19.65
CA GLY A 20 3.28 19.81 -19.32
C GLY A 20 2.63 18.41 -19.40
N THR A 21 3.40 17.35 -19.64
CA THR A 21 2.87 15.98 -19.77
C THR A 21 2.58 15.35 -18.41
N THR A 22 1.42 14.74 -18.28
CA THR A 22 1.07 13.94 -17.11
C THR A 22 1.88 12.66 -17.11
N LYS A 23 2.58 12.40 -16.01
CA LYS A 23 3.33 11.17 -15.79
C LYS A 23 2.48 10.18 -15.01
N ILE A 24 2.70 8.90 -15.23
CA ILE A 24 2.08 7.81 -14.48
C ILE A 24 3.20 7.01 -13.84
N GLU A 25 3.08 6.79 -12.55
CA GLU A 25 3.97 5.94 -11.77
C GLU A 25 3.15 4.81 -11.15
N ILE A 26 3.58 3.58 -11.33
CA ILE A 26 2.94 2.38 -10.78
C ILE A 26 3.99 1.66 -9.93
N ASN A 27 3.72 1.53 -8.63
CA ASN A 27 4.59 0.88 -7.65
C ASN A 27 6.04 1.39 -7.73
N GLY A 28 6.21 2.73 -7.70
CA GLY A 28 7.51 3.39 -7.75
C GLY A 28 8.21 3.36 -9.11
N LYS A 29 7.58 2.81 -10.15
CA LYS A 29 8.14 2.77 -11.52
C LYS A 29 7.34 3.65 -12.46
N GLN A 30 8.02 4.59 -13.12
CA GLN A 30 7.39 5.42 -14.15
C GLN A 30 7.02 4.57 -15.36
N VAL A 31 5.76 4.67 -15.82
CA VAL A 31 5.28 4.00 -17.03
C VAL A 31 5.86 4.73 -18.26
N ALA A 32 6.63 4.00 -19.07
CA ALA A 32 7.22 4.54 -20.30
C ALA A 32 6.26 4.32 -21.48
N TYR A 33 5.43 5.30 -21.78
CA TYR A 33 4.53 5.24 -22.93
C TYR A 33 5.27 5.39 -24.25
N THR A 34 4.96 4.50 -25.20
CA THR A 34 5.50 4.61 -26.57
C THR A 34 4.60 5.48 -27.42
N LYS A 35 5.16 6.00 -28.50
CA LYS A 35 4.38 6.81 -29.46
C LYS A 35 3.23 6.01 -30.09
N GLU A 36 3.42 4.72 -30.25
CA GLU A 36 2.43 3.78 -30.79
C GLU A 36 1.30 3.51 -29.79
N ALA A 37 1.59 3.46 -28.50
CA ALA A 37 0.59 3.27 -27.45
C ALA A 37 -0.23 4.54 -27.16
N GLY A 38 0.33 5.70 -27.46
CA GLY A 38 -0.22 7.00 -27.08
C GLY A 38 0.33 7.49 -25.75
N THR A 39 -0.09 8.67 -25.34
CA THR A 39 0.35 9.31 -24.08
C THR A 39 -0.85 9.67 -23.19
N PRO A 40 -0.71 9.65 -21.87
CA PRO A 40 -1.73 10.15 -20.96
C PRO A 40 -2.07 11.61 -21.23
N PHE A 41 -3.33 11.96 -21.02
CA PHE A 41 -3.78 13.35 -21.09
C PHE A 41 -4.90 13.61 -20.08
N VAL A 42 -5.19 14.88 -19.81
CA VAL A 42 -6.31 15.30 -18.96
C VAL A 42 -7.47 15.70 -19.87
N ASP A 43 -8.65 15.12 -19.64
CA ASP A 43 -9.86 15.42 -20.40
C ASP A 43 -10.53 16.73 -19.93
N ASP A 44 -11.61 17.12 -20.60
CA ASP A 44 -12.35 18.36 -20.30
C ASP A 44 -13.00 18.34 -18.89
N ALA A 45 -13.21 17.17 -18.30
CA ALA A 45 -13.69 16.99 -16.94
C ALA A 45 -12.54 17.08 -15.88
N GLY A 46 -11.30 17.28 -16.33
CA GLY A 46 -10.11 17.31 -15.46
C GLY A 46 -9.67 15.94 -14.98
N ARG A 47 -10.04 14.87 -15.69
CA ARG A 47 -9.67 13.50 -15.34
C ARG A 47 -8.55 13.00 -16.25
N THR A 48 -7.62 12.25 -15.65
CA THR A 48 -6.50 11.67 -16.40
C THR A 48 -6.96 10.43 -17.15
N GLN A 49 -6.84 10.50 -18.46
CA GLN A 49 -7.06 9.40 -19.40
C GLN A 49 -5.72 8.76 -19.76
N VAL A 50 -5.66 7.44 -19.72
CA VAL A 50 -4.43 6.68 -20.00
C VAL A 50 -4.64 5.67 -21.11
N PRO A 51 -3.62 5.38 -21.94
CA PRO A 51 -3.68 4.30 -22.92
C PRO A 51 -3.97 2.96 -22.23
N PHE A 52 -5.09 2.33 -22.59
CA PHE A 52 -5.61 1.14 -21.93
C PHE A 52 -4.57 0.01 -21.81
N ARG A 53 -4.16 -0.53 -22.95
CA ARG A 53 -3.35 -1.75 -22.98
C ARG A 53 -2.06 -1.59 -22.18
N GLN A 54 -1.28 -0.57 -22.50
CA GLN A 54 0.04 -0.39 -21.88
C GLN A 54 -0.06 -0.13 -20.38
N THR A 55 -1.05 0.63 -19.94
CA THR A 55 -1.23 0.92 -18.50
C THR A 55 -1.64 -0.33 -17.75
N MET A 56 -2.65 -1.05 -18.24
CA MET A 56 -3.17 -2.23 -17.55
C MET A 56 -2.19 -3.41 -17.56
N GLU A 57 -1.46 -3.61 -18.68
CA GLU A 57 -0.40 -4.62 -18.73
C GLU A 57 0.78 -4.27 -17.79
N THR A 58 1.12 -2.97 -17.65
CA THR A 58 2.15 -2.53 -16.68
C THR A 58 1.68 -2.74 -15.23
N TYR A 59 0.39 -2.59 -14.97
CA TYR A 59 -0.22 -2.89 -13.68
C TYR A 59 -0.33 -4.40 -13.39
N GLY A 60 -0.05 -5.24 -14.38
CA GLY A 60 -0.06 -6.71 -14.26
C GLY A 60 -1.38 -7.37 -14.68
N CYS A 61 -2.27 -6.65 -15.37
CA CYS A 61 -3.50 -7.23 -15.90
C CYS A 61 -3.28 -7.98 -17.21
N THR A 62 -4.09 -9.01 -17.43
CA THR A 62 -4.39 -9.51 -18.78
C THR A 62 -5.48 -8.64 -19.41
N VAL A 63 -5.29 -8.21 -20.67
CA VAL A 63 -6.23 -7.32 -21.34
C VAL A 63 -6.83 -7.93 -22.59
N SER A 64 -8.09 -7.64 -22.85
CA SER A 64 -8.81 -8.06 -24.05
C SER A 64 -9.78 -6.97 -24.52
N TRP A 65 -10.39 -7.18 -25.69
CA TRP A 65 -11.36 -6.28 -26.28
C TRP A 65 -12.60 -7.05 -26.73
N ASN A 66 -13.78 -6.60 -26.33
CA ASN A 66 -15.05 -7.11 -26.83
C ASN A 66 -15.55 -6.21 -27.94
N GLU A 67 -15.43 -6.69 -29.19
CA GLU A 67 -15.80 -5.95 -30.39
C GLU A 67 -17.31 -5.69 -30.50
N THR A 68 -18.11 -6.66 -30.04
CA THR A 68 -19.58 -6.58 -30.13
C THR A 68 -20.14 -5.53 -29.20
N GLU A 69 -19.61 -5.44 -27.99
CA GLU A 69 -20.08 -4.54 -26.95
C GLU A 69 -19.26 -3.25 -26.87
N GLN A 70 -18.23 -3.12 -27.72
CA GLN A 70 -17.29 -1.99 -27.71
C GLN A 70 -16.74 -1.73 -26.31
N MET A 71 -16.13 -2.76 -25.73
CA MET A 71 -15.76 -2.79 -24.33
C MET A 71 -14.30 -3.23 -24.14
N ALA A 72 -13.54 -2.47 -23.38
CA ALA A 72 -12.22 -2.86 -22.93
C ALA A 72 -12.35 -3.72 -21.67
N ILE A 73 -11.58 -4.82 -21.59
CA ILE A 73 -11.63 -5.76 -20.48
C ILE A 73 -10.24 -5.93 -19.92
N ALA A 74 -10.09 -5.78 -18.60
CA ALA A 74 -8.88 -6.06 -17.86
C ALA A 74 -9.16 -7.10 -16.78
N GLN A 75 -8.23 -8.02 -16.57
CA GLN A 75 -8.36 -9.07 -15.57
C GLN A 75 -7.07 -9.23 -14.79
N LYS A 76 -7.18 -9.30 -13.48
CA LYS A 76 -6.08 -9.54 -12.56
C LYS A 76 -6.64 -10.14 -11.27
N ASP A 77 -5.98 -11.17 -10.74
CA ASP A 77 -6.25 -11.73 -9.40
C ASP A 77 -7.75 -12.07 -9.13
N GLY A 78 -8.42 -12.65 -10.13
CA GLY A 78 -9.85 -13.00 -10.05
C GLY A 78 -10.81 -11.83 -10.25
N ILE A 79 -10.33 -10.59 -10.32
CA ILE A 79 -11.15 -9.41 -10.62
C ILE A 79 -11.20 -9.20 -12.13
N THR A 80 -12.41 -8.96 -12.64
CA THR A 80 -12.65 -8.53 -14.02
C THR A 80 -13.24 -7.13 -14.02
N VAL A 81 -12.55 -6.21 -14.69
CA VAL A 81 -13.04 -4.85 -14.92
C VAL A 81 -13.37 -4.67 -16.39
N GLU A 82 -14.61 -4.31 -16.68
CA GLU A 82 -15.15 -4.12 -18.02
C GLU A 82 -15.51 -2.65 -18.21
N VAL A 83 -14.94 -2.04 -19.24
CA VAL A 83 -15.02 -0.59 -19.48
C VAL A 83 -15.70 -0.33 -20.83
N PRO A 84 -17.02 -0.08 -20.84
CA PRO A 84 -17.75 0.25 -22.08
C PRO A 84 -17.34 1.65 -22.57
N ILE A 85 -17.08 1.76 -23.85
CA ILE A 85 -16.65 3.03 -24.46
C ILE A 85 -17.82 4.02 -24.49
N GLY A 86 -17.52 5.28 -24.13
CA GLY A 86 -18.49 6.37 -24.15
C GLY A 86 -19.49 6.36 -22.99
N GLN A 87 -19.33 5.48 -22.01
CA GLN A 87 -20.20 5.40 -20.85
C GLN A 87 -19.51 5.93 -19.59
N PRO A 88 -20.21 6.71 -18.74
CA PRO A 88 -19.66 7.22 -17.48
C PRO A 88 -19.81 6.19 -16.35
N TYR A 89 -19.46 4.95 -16.61
CA TYR A 89 -19.44 3.85 -15.66
C TYR A 89 -18.58 2.70 -16.18
N ILE A 90 -18.23 1.81 -15.29
CA ILE A 90 -17.55 0.54 -15.58
C ILE A 90 -18.30 -0.60 -14.89
N TYR A 91 -17.90 -1.85 -15.15
CA TYR A 91 -18.34 -2.99 -14.35
C TYR A 91 -17.12 -3.62 -13.64
N ARG A 92 -17.29 -3.94 -12.36
CA ARG A 92 -16.35 -4.74 -11.58
C ARG A 92 -17.05 -6.05 -11.20
N ASN A 93 -16.55 -7.16 -11.69
CA ASN A 93 -17.16 -8.48 -11.51
C ASN A 93 -18.68 -8.49 -11.83
N GLY A 94 -19.08 -7.80 -12.91
CA GLY A 94 -20.48 -7.63 -13.32
C GLY A 94 -21.28 -6.60 -12.53
N THR A 95 -20.73 -6.03 -11.45
CA THR A 95 -21.37 -4.95 -10.69
C THR A 95 -21.02 -3.59 -11.29
N LYS A 96 -22.05 -2.76 -11.53
CA LYS A 96 -21.88 -1.41 -12.10
C LYS A 96 -21.24 -0.46 -11.07
N VAL A 97 -20.20 0.25 -11.50
CA VAL A 97 -19.53 1.31 -10.74
C VAL A 97 -19.62 2.60 -11.54
N GLU A 98 -20.25 3.62 -10.98
CA GLU A 98 -20.44 4.92 -11.62
C GLU A 98 -19.10 5.70 -11.66
N ASN A 99 -18.93 6.50 -12.71
CA ASN A 99 -17.80 7.39 -12.87
C ASN A 99 -18.25 8.74 -13.43
N ASP A 100 -17.45 9.77 -13.27
CA ASP A 100 -17.77 11.13 -13.72
C ASP A 100 -17.20 11.47 -15.12
N THR A 101 -16.50 10.54 -15.74
CA THR A 101 -16.01 10.64 -17.10
C THR A 101 -16.07 9.28 -17.80
N ALA A 102 -16.03 9.26 -19.13
CA ALA A 102 -16.14 8.05 -19.93
C ALA A 102 -14.78 7.64 -20.52
N ALA A 103 -14.60 6.34 -20.73
CA ALA A 103 -13.55 5.83 -21.60
C ALA A 103 -13.81 6.22 -23.06
N LEU A 104 -12.77 6.45 -23.85
CA LEU A 104 -12.91 6.90 -25.22
C LEU A 104 -11.91 6.23 -26.18
N ILE A 105 -12.19 6.31 -27.47
CA ILE A 105 -11.25 5.95 -28.52
C ILE A 105 -10.77 7.23 -29.17
N GLN A 106 -9.45 7.43 -29.21
CA GLN A 106 -8.79 8.54 -29.86
C GLN A 106 -7.64 8.02 -30.72
N ASP A 107 -7.58 8.41 -31.98
CA ASP A 107 -6.55 7.96 -32.96
C ASP A 107 -6.41 6.43 -33.02
N GLY A 108 -7.54 5.71 -32.94
CA GLY A 108 -7.58 4.24 -32.94
C GLY A 108 -7.06 3.57 -31.68
N ARG A 109 -6.91 4.31 -30.58
CA ARG A 109 -6.46 3.80 -29.28
C ARG A 109 -7.53 4.00 -28.22
N THR A 110 -7.68 3.02 -27.36
CA THR A 110 -8.59 3.09 -26.20
C THR A 110 -7.88 3.79 -25.04
N TYR A 111 -8.56 4.78 -24.47
CA TYR A 111 -8.14 5.49 -23.26
C TYR A 111 -9.15 5.27 -22.15
N LEU A 112 -8.65 5.12 -20.93
CA LEU A 112 -9.46 4.90 -19.74
C LEU A 112 -9.26 6.01 -18.72
N PRO A 113 -10.30 6.36 -17.94
CA PRO A 113 -10.14 7.14 -16.72
C PRO A 113 -9.38 6.29 -15.68
N ILE A 114 -8.10 6.65 -15.44
CA ILE A 114 -7.15 5.82 -14.70
C ILE A 114 -7.65 5.45 -13.29
N ARG A 115 -8.22 6.41 -12.57
CA ARG A 115 -8.62 6.25 -11.17
C ARG A 115 -9.64 5.13 -11.00
N VAL A 116 -10.83 5.27 -11.57
CA VAL A 116 -11.93 4.32 -11.37
C VAL A 116 -11.56 2.90 -11.80
N VAL A 117 -10.73 2.77 -12.84
CA VAL A 117 -10.32 1.44 -13.35
C VAL A 117 -9.31 0.78 -12.39
N LEU A 118 -8.29 1.51 -11.94
CA LEU A 118 -7.27 0.92 -11.07
C LEU A 118 -7.77 0.76 -9.62
N GLU A 119 -8.57 1.70 -9.11
CA GLU A 119 -9.22 1.53 -7.80
C GLU A 119 -10.21 0.34 -7.79
N SER A 120 -10.74 -0.06 -8.94
CA SER A 120 -11.53 -1.29 -9.06
C SER A 120 -10.72 -2.58 -8.90
N PHE A 121 -9.40 -2.51 -9.01
CA PHE A 121 -8.47 -3.59 -8.67
C PHE A 121 -7.88 -3.42 -7.26
N GLY A 122 -8.40 -2.49 -6.45
CA GLY A 122 -7.90 -2.20 -5.12
C GLY A 122 -6.70 -1.25 -5.08
N ALA A 123 -6.28 -0.66 -6.20
CA ALA A 123 -5.17 0.29 -6.20
C ALA A 123 -5.55 1.62 -5.54
N LYS A 124 -4.59 2.24 -4.86
CA LYS A 124 -4.66 3.64 -4.42
C LYS A 124 -4.13 4.56 -5.52
N VAL A 125 -4.94 5.52 -5.97
CA VAL A 125 -4.57 6.44 -7.03
C VAL A 125 -4.50 7.88 -6.52
N GLN A 126 -3.30 8.43 -6.44
CA GLN A 126 -3.02 9.76 -5.92
C GLN A 126 -2.47 10.70 -7.00
N TRP A 127 -2.70 11.99 -6.84
CA TRP A 127 -2.14 13.03 -7.71
C TRP A 127 -1.03 13.80 -6.99
N ASN A 128 0.17 13.78 -7.55
CA ASN A 128 1.27 14.61 -7.09
C ASN A 128 1.38 15.85 -8.00
N GLY A 129 0.82 16.98 -7.57
CA GLY A 129 0.83 18.24 -8.33
C GLY A 129 2.21 18.85 -8.47
N ASN A 130 3.18 18.54 -7.59
CA ASN A 130 4.53 19.08 -7.68
C ASN A 130 5.32 18.46 -8.83
N THR A 131 5.06 17.20 -9.15
CA THR A 131 5.76 16.44 -10.21
C THR A 131 4.91 16.19 -11.43
N ASN A 132 3.64 16.62 -11.42
CA ASN A 132 2.64 16.35 -12.47
C ASN A 132 2.46 14.85 -12.72
N THR A 133 2.39 14.07 -11.64
CA THR A 133 2.42 12.61 -11.68
C THR A 133 1.16 12.03 -11.03
N VAL A 134 0.51 11.09 -11.70
CA VAL A 134 -0.45 10.17 -11.05
C VAL A 134 0.38 9.03 -10.46
N VAL A 135 0.34 8.90 -9.16
CA VAL A 135 1.00 7.82 -8.41
C VAL A 135 -0.05 6.75 -8.14
N VAL A 136 0.25 5.55 -8.60
CA VAL A 136 -0.57 4.35 -8.39
C VAL A 136 0.22 3.41 -7.51
N THR A 137 -0.33 3.11 -6.35
CA THR A 137 0.15 2.03 -5.49
C THR A 137 -0.84 0.89 -5.65
N SER A 138 -0.35 -0.30 -5.97
CA SER A 138 -1.21 -1.47 -5.96
C SER A 138 -1.75 -1.60 -4.54
N GLY A 139 -3.05 -1.58 -4.39
CA GLY A 139 -3.67 -2.02 -3.16
C GLY A 139 -3.31 -3.50 -3.00
N GLY A 140 -2.88 -3.89 -1.83
CA GLY A 140 -2.80 -5.28 -1.49
C GLY A 140 -4.13 -5.95 -1.83
N GLN A 141 -4.09 -7.21 -2.16
CA GLN A 141 -5.34 -7.96 -2.30
C GLN A 141 -6.07 -7.85 -0.97
N THR A 142 -7.03 -6.93 -0.87
CA THR A 142 -8.00 -7.03 0.22
C THR A 142 -8.62 -8.41 0.07
N ALA A 143 -8.49 -9.22 1.10
CA ALA A 143 -9.09 -10.55 1.12
C ALA A 143 -10.59 -10.39 0.83
N GLU A 144 -10.99 -10.66 -0.43
CA GLU A 144 -12.41 -10.66 -0.77
C GLU A 144 -13.05 -11.83 -0.03
N ASN A 145 -14.04 -11.54 0.79
CA ASN A 145 -14.90 -12.48 1.55
C ASN A 145 -14.31 -13.09 2.83
N GLY A 146 -13.51 -12.35 3.63
CA GLY A 146 -13.12 -12.85 4.95
C GLY A 146 -12.05 -13.95 4.92
N ASP A 147 -11.35 -14.09 3.82
CA ASP A 147 -10.19 -14.99 3.72
C ASP A 147 -8.95 -14.26 4.23
N ILE A 148 -8.40 -14.70 5.35
CA ILE A 148 -7.15 -14.19 5.89
C ILE A 148 -6.00 -14.71 5.05
N GLN A 149 -5.06 -13.83 4.71
CA GLN A 149 -3.82 -14.20 4.06
C GLN A 149 -2.66 -14.12 5.06
N VAL A 150 -1.84 -15.16 5.12
CA VAL A 150 -0.62 -15.16 5.90
C VAL A 150 0.57 -15.31 4.97
N HIS A 151 1.42 -14.31 4.94
CA HIS A 151 2.59 -14.23 4.08
C HIS A 151 3.85 -14.44 4.90
N PHE A 152 4.69 -15.38 4.52
CA PHE A 152 6.02 -15.55 5.09
C PHE A 152 7.05 -14.95 4.14
N LEU A 153 7.76 -13.93 4.60
CA LEU A 153 8.71 -13.18 3.80
C LEU A 153 10.09 -13.82 3.86
N ASP A 154 10.72 -14.03 2.70
CA ASP A 154 12.12 -14.45 2.65
C ASP A 154 13.05 -13.27 2.98
N VAL A 155 13.44 -13.16 4.23
CA VAL A 155 14.38 -12.18 4.77
C VAL A 155 15.76 -12.80 5.05
N GLY A 156 15.99 -14.02 4.56
CA GLY A 156 17.24 -14.77 4.74
C GLY A 156 17.37 -15.30 6.17
N GLN A 157 18.04 -14.56 7.06
CA GLN A 157 18.12 -14.92 8.47
C GLN A 157 17.04 -14.18 9.27
N GLY A 158 16.42 -14.88 10.21
CA GLY A 158 15.34 -14.37 11.06
C GLY A 158 13.96 -14.57 10.42
N ASP A 159 12.99 -13.89 10.96
CA ASP A 159 11.58 -14.04 10.58
C ASP A 159 10.98 -12.71 10.13
N ALA A 160 10.01 -12.80 9.24
CA ALA A 160 9.07 -11.74 8.89
C ALA A 160 7.79 -12.36 8.35
N ALA A 161 6.66 -12.04 8.93
CA ALA A 161 5.36 -12.51 8.48
C ALA A 161 4.34 -11.37 8.47
N LEU A 162 3.51 -11.32 7.42
CA LEU A 162 2.38 -10.41 7.32
C LEU A 162 1.10 -11.22 7.41
N ILE A 163 0.20 -10.83 8.30
CA ILE A 163 -1.20 -11.27 8.32
C ILE A 163 -2.02 -10.13 7.74
N ASN A 164 -2.75 -10.41 6.68
CA ASN A 164 -3.64 -9.46 6.02
C ASN A 164 -5.07 -9.99 6.07
N ASP A 165 -5.97 -9.23 6.68
CA ASP A 165 -7.40 -9.51 6.77
C ASP A 165 -8.20 -8.34 6.18
N GLY A 166 -8.02 -8.11 4.88
CA GLY A 166 -8.67 -7.03 4.16
C GLY A 166 -7.99 -5.68 4.39
N GLU A 167 -8.59 -4.83 5.22
CA GLU A 167 -8.05 -3.51 5.59
C GLU A 167 -7.38 -3.53 6.98
N PHE A 168 -6.99 -4.72 7.46
CA PHE A 168 -6.35 -4.89 8.76
C PHE A 168 -5.07 -5.73 8.61
N GLU A 169 -3.94 -5.12 8.87
CA GLU A 169 -2.62 -5.70 8.63
C GLU A 169 -1.78 -5.80 9.90
N ILE A 170 -1.23 -6.99 10.11
CA ILE A 170 -0.34 -7.28 11.23
C ILE A 170 1.01 -7.75 10.68
N LEU A 171 2.06 -7.00 10.96
CA LEU A 171 3.43 -7.43 10.67
C LEU A 171 4.07 -8.05 11.92
N ILE A 172 4.59 -9.26 11.79
CA ILE A 172 5.34 -9.95 12.84
C ILE A 172 6.80 -10.04 12.41
N ASP A 173 7.70 -9.35 13.12
CA ASP A 173 9.12 -9.23 12.82
C ASP A 173 9.42 -8.64 11.42
N ALA A 174 10.69 -8.37 11.12
CA ALA A 174 11.11 -7.79 9.84
C ALA A 174 12.54 -8.19 9.43
N GLY A 175 13.08 -9.27 9.98
CA GLY A 175 14.42 -9.74 9.67
C GLY A 175 15.54 -8.81 10.12
N VAL A 176 16.71 -9.00 9.52
CA VAL A 176 17.90 -8.15 9.79
C VAL A 176 17.75 -6.77 9.14
N SER A 177 18.50 -5.80 9.64
CA SER A 177 18.44 -4.40 9.18
C SER A 177 18.66 -4.21 7.67
N SER A 178 19.44 -5.07 7.01
CA SER A 178 19.65 -5.01 5.55
C SER A 178 18.42 -5.40 4.74
N GLU A 179 17.48 -6.14 5.33
CA GLU A 179 16.27 -6.64 4.68
C GLU A 179 15.06 -5.71 4.88
N GLY A 180 15.12 -4.73 5.78
CA GLY A 180 14.02 -3.82 6.06
C GLY A 180 13.45 -3.13 4.82
N GLY A 181 14.30 -2.74 3.86
CA GLY A 181 13.84 -2.18 2.58
C GLY A 181 13.07 -3.18 1.71
N LYS A 182 13.43 -4.46 1.76
CA LYS A 182 12.71 -5.55 1.07
C LYS A 182 11.35 -5.81 1.71
N VAL A 183 11.30 -5.78 3.05
CA VAL A 183 10.03 -5.88 3.79
C VAL A 183 9.10 -4.72 3.41
N VAL A 184 9.58 -3.48 3.47
CA VAL A 184 8.81 -2.28 3.06
C VAL A 184 8.31 -2.40 1.61
N GLN A 185 9.16 -2.86 0.70
CA GLN A 185 8.76 -3.09 -0.70
C GLN A 185 7.66 -4.16 -0.80
N TYR A 186 7.75 -5.23 -0.02
CA TYR A 186 6.74 -6.27 0.00
C TYR A 186 5.42 -5.75 0.58
N LEU A 187 5.47 -5.06 1.72
CA LEU A 187 4.30 -4.46 2.34
C LEU A 187 3.56 -3.50 1.41
N SER A 188 4.25 -2.80 0.51
CA SER A 188 3.61 -1.88 -0.43
C SER A 188 2.65 -2.55 -1.42
N ASP A 189 2.70 -3.85 -1.55
CA ASP A 189 1.78 -4.64 -2.37
C ASP A 189 0.51 -5.06 -1.59
N TYR A 190 0.49 -4.93 -0.25
CA TYR A 190 -0.58 -5.43 0.62
C TYR A 190 -1.13 -4.40 1.61
N VAL A 191 -0.33 -3.43 2.02
CA VAL A 191 -0.72 -2.39 2.98
C VAL A 191 -1.02 -1.10 2.23
N ASP A 192 -2.26 -0.62 2.29
CA ASP A 192 -2.70 0.55 1.53
C ASP A 192 -2.78 1.84 2.35
N GLY A 193 -2.48 1.76 3.64
CA GLY A 193 -2.53 2.87 4.60
C GLY A 193 -1.47 2.75 5.69
N ASP A 194 -1.94 2.79 6.92
CA ASP A 194 -1.15 2.56 8.12
C ASP A 194 -1.10 1.05 8.41
N LEU A 195 -0.12 0.58 9.16
CA LEU A 195 -0.11 -0.76 9.71
C LEU A 195 -0.88 -0.76 11.03
N ASP A 196 -1.87 -1.64 11.18
CA ASP A 196 -2.65 -1.73 12.41
C ASP A 196 -1.79 -2.21 13.57
N VAL A 197 -1.02 -3.28 13.35
CA VAL A 197 -0.20 -3.87 14.43
C VAL A 197 1.18 -4.27 13.92
N VAL A 198 2.20 -3.94 14.69
CA VAL A 198 3.54 -4.53 14.57
C VAL A 198 3.83 -5.37 15.81
N VAL A 199 4.15 -6.63 15.62
CA VAL A 199 4.60 -7.54 16.68
C VAL A 199 6.11 -7.73 16.55
N ALA A 200 6.86 -7.35 17.58
CA ALA A 200 8.28 -7.68 17.71
C ALA A 200 8.42 -8.88 18.65
N SER A 201 8.75 -10.03 18.07
CA SER A 201 8.75 -11.30 18.85
C SER A 201 9.77 -11.26 20.00
N HIS A 202 10.99 -10.80 19.73
CA HIS A 202 12.04 -10.60 20.73
C HIS A 202 13.13 -9.65 20.21
N GLU A 203 14.07 -9.27 21.10
CA GLU A 203 15.02 -8.19 20.89
C GLU A 203 16.23 -8.51 19.99
N ASP A 204 16.30 -9.68 19.36
CA ASP A 204 17.44 -10.08 18.52
C ASP A 204 17.42 -9.37 17.15
N ALA A 205 18.62 -9.11 16.63
CA ALA A 205 18.80 -8.25 15.46
C ALA A 205 18.21 -8.82 14.16
N ASP A 206 18.05 -10.11 14.07
CA ASP A 206 17.46 -10.81 12.92
C ASP A 206 15.93 -10.91 12.99
N HIS A 207 15.32 -10.29 14.00
CA HIS A 207 13.89 -10.12 14.15
C HIS A 207 13.47 -8.65 14.08
N ILE A 208 14.07 -7.79 14.93
CA ILE A 208 13.70 -6.38 14.98
C ILE A 208 14.54 -5.47 14.08
N GLY A 209 15.55 -6.01 13.40
CA GLY A 209 16.51 -5.20 12.63
C GLY A 209 15.90 -4.42 11.49
N GLY A 210 14.93 -4.99 10.80
CA GLY A 210 14.22 -4.38 9.68
C GLY A 210 13.10 -3.41 10.08
N LEU A 211 12.56 -3.51 11.31
CA LEU A 211 11.44 -2.69 11.78
C LEU A 211 11.67 -1.17 11.70
N PRO A 212 12.88 -0.63 11.96
CA PRO A 212 13.12 0.80 11.77
C PRO A 212 12.80 1.31 10.36
N ALA A 213 13.01 0.51 9.32
CA ALA A 213 12.66 0.88 7.95
C ALA A 213 11.14 0.85 7.74
N VAL A 214 10.44 -0.05 8.40
CA VAL A 214 8.97 -0.12 8.38
C VAL A 214 8.38 1.13 9.04
N PHE A 215 8.85 1.52 10.24
CA PHE A 215 8.42 2.76 10.92
C PHE A 215 8.79 4.04 10.16
N ASP A 216 9.77 4.01 9.26
CA ASP A 216 10.08 5.13 8.37
C ASP A 216 9.10 5.23 7.18
N ALA A 217 8.43 4.14 6.83
CA ALA A 217 7.59 4.03 5.63
C ALA A 217 6.09 4.04 5.94
N TYR A 218 5.69 3.55 7.11
CA TYR A 218 4.30 3.40 7.54
C TYR A 218 4.10 4.00 8.93
N THR A 219 2.94 4.60 9.16
CA THR A 219 2.42 4.82 10.51
C THR A 219 1.99 3.47 11.09
N VAL A 220 2.24 3.25 12.36
CA VAL A 220 1.87 2.01 13.07
C VAL A 220 0.95 2.37 14.21
N GLU A 221 -0.25 1.79 14.25
CA GLU A 221 -1.24 2.11 15.28
C GLU A 221 -0.88 1.47 16.63
N GLU A 222 -0.53 0.18 16.61
CA GLU A 222 -0.17 -0.55 17.84
C GLU A 222 1.16 -1.32 17.65
N VAL A 223 1.99 -1.31 18.69
CA VAL A 223 3.22 -2.13 18.78
C VAL A 223 3.12 -3.06 19.97
N VAL A 224 3.29 -4.35 19.72
CA VAL A 224 3.34 -5.39 20.77
C VAL A 224 4.72 -6.02 20.81
N ASP A 225 5.37 -6.04 21.98
CA ASP A 225 6.62 -6.77 22.16
C ASP A 225 6.69 -7.52 23.51
N ASN A 226 7.79 -8.20 23.77
CA ASN A 226 7.99 -9.00 24.99
C ASN A 226 8.38 -8.15 26.22
N GLY A 227 8.49 -6.83 26.11
CA GLY A 227 8.86 -5.89 27.17
C GLY A 227 10.31 -5.99 27.66
N ARG A 228 11.15 -6.79 27.00
CA ARG A 228 12.57 -6.93 27.35
C ARG A 228 13.38 -5.79 26.77
N THR A 229 14.45 -5.46 27.46
CA THR A 229 15.38 -4.42 27.02
C THR A 229 16.74 -5.02 26.71
N SER A 230 17.41 -4.43 25.71
CA SER A 230 18.77 -4.79 25.32
C SER A 230 19.65 -3.54 25.20
N THR A 231 20.96 -3.71 25.31
CA THR A 231 21.93 -2.65 25.11
C THR A 231 22.49 -2.62 23.69
N THR A 232 22.00 -3.50 22.81
CA THR A 232 22.45 -3.56 21.42
C THR A 232 22.07 -2.31 20.64
N LYS A 233 22.86 -2.00 19.61
CA LYS A 233 22.56 -0.87 18.73
C LYS A 233 21.21 -1.08 18.00
N THR A 234 20.94 -2.30 17.59
CA THR A 234 19.70 -2.66 16.88
C THR A 234 18.47 -2.40 17.76
N TYR A 235 18.48 -2.92 18.99
CA TYR A 235 17.41 -2.66 19.95
C TYR A 235 17.22 -1.16 20.20
N ASN A 236 18.29 -0.41 20.45
CA ASN A 236 18.21 1.03 20.70
C ASN A 236 17.61 1.77 19.49
N THR A 237 17.94 1.35 18.25
CA THR A 237 17.35 1.95 17.04
C THR A 237 15.87 1.64 16.93
N TYR A 238 15.46 0.39 17.11
CA TYR A 238 14.07 -0.04 17.16
C TYR A 238 13.28 0.72 18.23
N HIS A 239 13.74 0.68 19.47
CA HIS A 239 13.06 1.31 20.60
C HIS A 239 12.87 2.82 20.42
N ASN A 240 13.87 3.53 19.87
CA ASN A 240 13.75 4.95 19.55
C ASN A 240 12.68 5.21 18.49
N LYS A 241 12.52 4.31 17.53
CA LYS A 241 11.46 4.42 16.50
C LYS A 241 10.08 4.24 17.13
N VAL A 242 9.88 3.20 17.93
CA VAL A 242 8.62 2.97 18.68
C VAL A 242 8.27 4.20 19.53
N GLN A 243 9.23 4.77 20.25
CA GLN A 243 8.99 5.97 21.06
C GLN A 243 8.67 7.22 20.24
N ALA A 244 9.18 7.33 19.03
CA ALA A 244 8.97 8.49 18.14
C ALA A 244 7.65 8.39 17.37
N GLU A 245 7.17 7.18 17.11
CA GLU A 245 5.95 6.90 16.35
C GLU A 245 4.71 7.40 17.09
N GLY A 246 4.65 7.17 18.40
CA GLY A 246 3.48 7.51 19.22
C GLY A 246 2.37 6.48 19.15
N SER A 247 2.68 5.28 18.65
CA SER A 247 1.79 4.10 18.62
C SER A 247 1.32 3.73 20.02
N ASP A 248 0.17 3.09 20.12
CA ASP A 248 -0.19 2.36 21.33
C ASP A 248 0.81 1.23 21.55
N TYR A 249 1.37 1.17 22.76
CA TYR A 249 2.41 0.19 23.07
C TYR A 249 1.93 -0.80 24.12
N ALA A 250 1.94 -2.08 23.76
CA ALA A 250 1.58 -3.18 24.64
C ALA A 250 2.77 -4.13 24.85
N VAL A 251 2.86 -4.63 26.09
CA VAL A 251 3.80 -5.71 26.44
C VAL A 251 3.01 -7.00 26.56
N ASP A 252 3.44 -8.05 25.86
CA ASP A 252 2.79 -9.37 25.93
C ASP A 252 3.08 -10.08 27.28
N THR A 253 2.52 -9.54 28.34
CA THR A 253 2.57 -10.15 29.69
C THR A 253 1.20 -10.62 30.20
N THR A 254 0.14 -10.27 29.48
CA THR A 254 -1.25 -10.64 29.83
C THR A 254 -1.99 -11.06 28.57
N ALA A 255 -2.93 -11.98 28.70
CA ALA A 255 -3.76 -12.41 27.58
C ALA A 255 -4.33 -11.20 26.83
N HIS A 256 -3.71 -10.88 25.71
CA HIS A 256 -4.11 -9.85 24.78
C HIS A 256 -4.57 -10.59 23.53
N ASN A 257 -5.75 -10.31 23.04
CA ASN A 257 -6.28 -10.94 21.84
C ASN A 257 -6.76 -9.84 20.91
N ILE A 258 -6.38 -9.93 19.64
CA ILE A 258 -6.85 -9.03 18.59
C ILE A 258 -7.90 -9.79 17.78
N THR A 259 -9.13 -9.24 17.71
CA THR A 259 -10.16 -9.79 16.83
C THR A 259 -10.08 -9.07 15.48
N LEU A 260 -9.83 -9.84 14.44
CA LEU A 260 -9.73 -9.36 13.07
C LEU A 260 -11.11 -9.10 12.46
N PRO A 261 -11.23 -8.27 11.42
CA PRO A 261 -12.51 -7.98 10.74
C PRO A 261 -13.26 -9.22 10.24
N SER A 262 -12.57 -10.26 9.80
CA SER A 262 -13.17 -11.56 9.43
C SER A 262 -13.86 -12.29 10.57
N GLY A 263 -13.57 -11.91 11.81
CA GLY A 263 -13.99 -12.59 13.03
C GLY A 263 -12.98 -13.62 13.56
N ALA A 264 -11.86 -13.82 12.87
CA ALA A 264 -10.73 -14.58 13.38
C ALA A 264 -10.07 -13.85 14.57
N THR A 265 -9.29 -14.56 15.34
CA THR A 265 -8.61 -14.00 16.51
C THR A 265 -7.13 -14.31 16.46
N LEU A 266 -6.29 -13.28 16.62
CA LEU A 266 -4.89 -13.44 16.94
C LEU A 266 -4.74 -13.44 18.46
N GLU A 267 -4.44 -14.61 19.02
CA GLU A 267 -4.22 -14.79 20.44
C GLU A 267 -2.73 -14.65 20.74
N PHE A 268 -2.40 -13.88 21.79
CA PHE A 268 -1.04 -13.79 22.31
C PHE A 268 -0.89 -14.77 23.45
N LEU A 269 -0.01 -15.76 23.29
CA LEU A 269 0.21 -16.81 24.27
C LEU A 269 1.23 -16.32 25.29
N SER A 270 0.74 -15.87 26.45
CA SER A 270 1.58 -15.28 27.50
C SER A 270 2.70 -16.20 27.95
N ILE A 271 3.93 -15.69 27.97
CA ILE A 271 5.08 -16.34 28.55
C ILE A 271 5.09 -16.05 30.05
N THR A 272 4.93 -17.08 30.87
CA THR A 272 4.85 -16.94 32.32
C THR A 272 6.22 -17.01 33.02
N ALA A 273 7.26 -17.39 32.32
CA ALA A 273 8.62 -17.51 32.82
C ALA A 273 9.58 -16.60 32.03
N VAL A 274 10.59 -16.07 32.70
CA VAL A 274 11.67 -15.29 32.07
C VAL A 274 12.90 -16.19 31.95
N TYR A 275 13.44 -16.30 30.75
CA TYR A 275 14.60 -17.12 30.43
C TYR A 275 15.81 -16.24 30.10
N ASP A 276 17.02 -16.78 30.19
CA ASP A 276 18.25 -16.06 29.90
C ASP A 276 18.45 -15.82 28.38
N ASN A 277 17.94 -16.75 27.55
CA ASN A 277 18.02 -16.64 26.10
C ASN A 277 16.87 -15.77 25.57
N ALA A 278 17.14 -14.85 24.66
CA ALA A 278 16.13 -13.97 24.06
C ALA A 278 15.04 -14.76 23.33
N ASN A 279 15.42 -15.74 22.52
CA ASN A 279 14.50 -16.59 21.76
C ASN A 279 13.46 -17.34 22.64
N ASP A 280 13.85 -17.73 23.87
CA ASP A 280 12.97 -18.42 24.79
C ASP A 280 11.91 -17.48 25.42
N ASN A 281 12.02 -16.17 25.15
CA ASN A 281 11.09 -15.14 25.63
C ASN A 281 10.33 -14.48 24.47
N SER A 282 10.27 -15.12 23.32
CA SER A 282 9.55 -14.59 22.16
C SER A 282 8.06 -14.45 22.44
N VAL A 283 7.47 -13.38 21.96
CA VAL A 283 6.01 -13.28 21.80
C VAL A 283 5.55 -14.42 20.89
N VAL A 284 4.62 -15.22 21.35
CA VAL A 284 4.04 -16.32 20.56
C VAL A 284 2.59 -15.98 20.27
N THR A 285 2.21 -16.04 19.02
CA THR A 285 0.85 -15.76 18.57
C THR A 285 0.20 -17.00 17.97
N MET A 286 -1.11 -17.11 18.08
CA MET A 286 -1.92 -18.15 17.47
C MET A 286 -3.11 -17.51 16.76
N LEU A 287 -3.19 -17.74 15.45
CA LEU A 287 -4.34 -17.32 14.64
C LEU A 287 -5.39 -18.43 14.63
N THR A 288 -6.64 -18.10 15.02
CA THR A 288 -7.75 -19.06 15.14
C THR A 288 -9.03 -18.57 14.46
#